data_14fd41c6b911d7d57595759184f8e9b9
#
_entry.id   14fd41c6b911d7d57595759184f8e9b9
#
_cell.length_a   1.000
_cell.length_b   1.000
_cell.length_c   1.000
_cell.angle_alpha   90.00
_cell.angle_beta   90.00
_cell.angle_gamma   90.00
#
_symmetry.space_group_name_H-M   'P 1'
#
loop_
_entity.id
_entity.type
_entity.pdbx_description
1 polymer ?
#
loop_
_entity_poly.entity_id
_entity_poly.type
_entity_poly.pdbx_seq_one_letter_code
_entity_poly.pdbx_strand_id
1 'polypeptide(L)'
;LTPKHPNEKESSSAEARSILPTGSFHQDYLGKFGNWHPLVLGRLTATMKHQWTSSWPEDFSGEVAIFPLPDVVLFPGTVLPLHLFEPRYCQMLQDSLGENRLIAMGTLQAGWESQHGKPPVATVAGIGQVIAHDPLPDGRHHILLHGMHRCHIVEELPQTRPYRVVRVQLIPSKHPTDRYLEEPLRAKLLKQLHAMLDSQAGRRLPAPLEKLPLDALSDWIAQSFDFPLEEKLQWLGTGHVFHRADLISRYLVELGFQGDLDTQHLATGRRRRFDTFSIN
;
A
#
# COMPACT_ATOMS: atom_id res chain seq x y z
N LEU A 1 2.90 27.74 42.99
CA LEU A 1 1.93 26.89 42.32
C LEU A 1 2.17 27.00 40.83
N THR A 2 3.03 26.12 40.31
CA THR A 2 3.32 25.97 38.89
C THR A 2 2.29 25.01 38.27
N PRO A 3 1.70 25.30 37.09
CA PRO A 3 0.80 24.36 36.41
C PRO A 3 1.61 23.20 35.86
N LYS A 4 1.17 21.97 36.13
CA LYS A 4 1.67 20.73 35.52
C LYS A 4 1.35 20.74 34.02
N HIS A 5 2.37 20.60 33.18
CA HIS A 5 2.20 20.25 31.77
C HIS A 5 1.49 18.90 31.63
N PRO A 6 0.53 18.76 30.70
CA PRO A 6 -0.06 17.48 30.38
C PRO A 6 0.99 16.56 29.73
N ASN A 7 0.93 15.31 30.09
CA ASN A 7 1.89 14.26 29.83
C ASN A 7 1.96 13.95 28.31
N GLU A 8 3.10 14.20 27.66
CA GLU A 8 3.36 13.88 26.24
C GLU A 8 3.06 12.41 25.86
N LYS A 9 3.05 11.51 26.85
CA LYS A 9 2.70 10.10 26.63
C LYS A 9 1.23 9.85 26.31
N GLU A 10 0.30 10.72 26.75
CA GLU A 10 -1.13 10.54 26.47
C GLU A 10 -1.49 11.03 25.07
N SER A 11 -0.82 12.05 24.52
CA SER A 11 -1.05 12.52 23.16
C SER A 11 -0.58 11.50 22.12
N SER A 12 0.58 10.88 22.31
CA SER A 12 1.12 9.84 21.44
C SER A 12 0.23 8.59 21.39
N SER A 13 -0.34 8.19 22.55
CA SER A 13 -1.24 7.02 22.57
C SER A 13 -2.61 7.31 21.96
N ALA A 14 -3.06 8.58 21.96
CA ALA A 14 -4.31 8.99 21.33
C ALA A 14 -4.18 9.07 19.79
N GLU A 15 -3.07 9.59 19.27
CA GLU A 15 -2.77 9.59 17.85
C GLU A 15 -2.58 8.16 17.30
N ALA A 16 -1.87 7.29 18.04
CA ALA A 16 -1.74 5.88 17.67
C ALA A 16 -3.09 5.16 17.60
N ARG A 17 -4.06 5.53 18.45
CA ARG A 17 -5.41 4.96 18.43
C ARG A 17 -6.23 5.38 17.21
N SER A 18 -5.98 6.57 16.63
CA SER A 18 -6.70 7.06 15.44
C SER A 18 -6.20 6.44 14.13
N ILE A 19 -4.96 5.97 14.09
CA ILE A 19 -4.31 5.38 12.90
C ILE A 19 -4.71 3.91 12.71
N LEU A 20 -5.16 3.26 13.77
CA LEU A 20 -5.52 1.85 13.72
C LEU A 20 -6.89 1.66 13.07
N PRO A 21 -7.09 0.69 12.16
CA PRO A 21 -8.40 0.46 11.55
C PRO A 21 -9.39 0.12 12.66
N THR A 22 -10.29 1.05 12.93
CA THR A 22 -11.47 0.81 13.78
C THR A 22 -12.23 -0.35 13.15
N GLY A 23 -12.71 -1.29 13.94
CA GLY A 23 -13.31 -2.59 13.57
C GLY A 23 -14.16 -2.73 12.33
N SER A 24 -14.42 -1.66 11.65
CA SER A 24 -15.24 -1.55 10.47
C SER A 24 -14.47 -1.41 9.16
N PHE A 25 -13.14 -1.15 9.17
CA PHE A 25 -12.44 -0.83 7.91
C PHE A 25 -12.62 -1.94 6.84
N HIS A 26 -12.63 -3.18 7.24
CA HIS A 26 -12.92 -4.29 6.33
C HIS A 26 -14.42 -4.41 6.02
N GLN A 27 -15.30 -4.18 7.01
CA GLN A 27 -16.75 -4.23 6.84
C GLN A 27 -17.33 -2.92 6.29
N ASP A 28 -16.84 -1.75 6.72
CA ASP A 28 -17.34 -0.44 6.25
C ASP A 28 -16.81 -0.12 4.86
N TYR A 29 -15.58 -0.49 4.53
CA TYR A 29 -15.06 -0.37 3.17
C TYR A 29 -15.77 -1.33 2.22
N LEU A 30 -16.04 -2.55 2.66
CA LEU A 30 -16.85 -3.53 1.93
C LEU A 30 -18.34 -3.20 1.99
N GLY A 31 -18.84 -2.62 3.09
CA GLY A 31 -20.24 -2.19 3.26
C GLY A 31 -20.62 -1.03 2.33
N LYS A 32 -19.68 -0.17 1.95
CA LYS A 32 -19.88 0.83 0.89
C LYS A 32 -20.08 0.19 -0.50
N PHE A 33 -19.65 -1.04 -0.69
CA PHE A 33 -19.80 -1.82 -1.92
C PHE A 33 -20.98 -2.80 -1.88
N GLY A 34 -21.96 -2.57 -1.00
CA GLY A 34 -23.32 -3.12 -0.90
C GLY A 34 -23.57 -4.59 -1.22
N ASN A 35 -22.79 -5.24 -2.09
CA ASN A 35 -22.98 -6.62 -2.53
C ASN A 35 -21.72 -7.50 -2.50
N TRP A 36 -20.57 -6.95 -2.12
CA TRP A 36 -19.38 -7.77 -1.93
C TRP A 36 -19.41 -8.44 -0.55
N HIS A 37 -20.19 -9.50 -0.47
CA HIS A 37 -20.32 -10.29 0.75
C HIS A 37 -18.93 -10.84 1.15
N PRO A 38 -18.62 -10.97 2.46
CA PRO A 38 -17.38 -11.63 2.96
C PRO A 38 -17.11 -12.99 2.33
N LEU A 39 -18.14 -13.68 1.82
CA LEU A 39 -18.03 -14.91 1.05
C LEU A 39 -17.31 -14.75 -0.30
N VAL A 40 -17.36 -13.58 -0.94
CA VAL A 40 -16.64 -13.33 -2.20
C VAL A 40 -15.15 -13.17 -1.92
N LEU A 41 -14.79 -12.45 -0.86
CA LEU A 41 -13.40 -12.34 -0.40
C LEU A 41 -12.87 -13.68 0.12
N GLY A 42 -13.68 -14.43 0.87
CA GLY A 42 -13.31 -15.77 1.34
C GLY A 42 -13.14 -16.78 0.20
N ARG A 43 -13.96 -16.71 -0.84
CA ARG A 43 -13.78 -17.51 -2.08
C ARG A 43 -12.58 -17.05 -2.89
N LEU A 44 -12.36 -15.73 -3.02
CA LEU A 44 -11.20 -15.17 -3.71
C LEU A 44 -9.90 -15.54 -3.00
N THR A 45 -9.82 -15.47 -1.67
CA THR A 45 -8.64 -15.91 -0.91
C THR A 45 -8.42 -17.42 -0.99
N ALA A 46 -9.47 -18.23 -1.12
CA ALA A 46 -9.35 -19.68 -1.34
C ALA A 46 -8.97 -20.01 -2.79
N THR A 47 -9.50 -19.30 -3.78
CA THR A 47 -9.17 -19.42 -5.21
C THR A 47 -7.80 -18.83 -5.52
N MET A 48 -7.35 -17.85 -4.75
CA MET A 48 -6.00 -17.25 -4.84
C MET A 48 -4.86 -18.28 -4.73
N LYS A 49 -5.09 -19.44 -4.13
CA LYS A 49 -4.05 -20.49 -4.02
C LYS A 49 -3.73 -21.22 -5.33
N HIS A 50 -4.54 -21.10 -6.38
CA HIS A 50 -4.39 -21.97 -7.58
C HIS A 50 -4.40 -21.28 -8.94
N GLN A 51 -4.65 -19.96 -9.08
CA GLN A 51 -4.77 -19.34 -10.39
C GLN A 51 -3.97 -18.03 -10.58
N TRP A 52 -3.16 -17.62 -9.63
CA TRP A 52 -2.40 -16.36 -9.70
C TRP A 52 -0.96 -16.57 -10.17
N THR A 53 -0.79 -17.19 -11.31
CA THR A 53 0.38 -16.97 -12.15
C THR A 53 0.05 -15.86 -13.13
N SER A 54 -0.36 -14.67 -12.66
CA SER A 54 -0.33 -13.51 -13.52
C SER A 54 1.15 -13.13 -13.69
N SER A 55 1.75 -13.64 -14.73
CA SER A 55 3.02 -13.12 -15.19
C SER A 55 2.80 -11.68 -15.62
N TRP A 56 3.68 -10.80 -15.19
CA TRP A 56 3.77 -9.46 -15.74
C TRP A 56 3.87 -9.56 -17.28
N PRO A 57 3.11 -8.75 -18.05
CA PRO A 57 3.19 -8.83 -19.51
C PRO A 57 4.63 -8.58 -19.98
N GLU A 58 5.20 -9.52 -20.72
CA GLU A 58 6.57 -9.41 -21.25
C GLU A 58 6.72 -8.23 -22.21
N ASP A 59 5.61 -7.85 -22.87
CA ASP A 59 5.49 -6.78 -23.85
C ASP A 59 4.98 -5.44 -23.24
N PHE A 60 5.07 -5.25 -21.93
CA PHE A 60 4.63 -4.01 -21.30
C PHE A 60 5.39 -2.81 -21.85
N SER A 61 4.65 -1.93 -22.54
CA SER A 61 5.20 -0.75 -23.24
C SER A 61 5.73 0.35 -22.32
N GLY A 62 5.48 0.27 -21.04
CA GLY A 62 5.74 1.36 -20.08
C GLY A 62 4.61 2.39 -20.01
N GLU A 63 3.52 2.20 -20.77
CA GLU A 63 2.36 3.09 -20.77
C GLU A 63 1.18 2.40 -20.08
N VAL A 64 0.48 3.14 -19.21
CA VAL A 64 -0.64 2.60 -18.44
C VAL A 64 -1.68 3.67 -18.17
N ALA A 65 -2.96 3.29 -18.22
CA ALA A 65 -4.06 4.14 -17.76
C ALA A 65 -3.92 4.43 -16.26
N ILE A 66 -4.13 5.69 -15.85
CA ILE A 66 -4.05 6.07 -14.46
C ILE A 66 -5.42 6.46 -13.90
N PHE A 67 -5.75 5.88 -12.74
CA PHE A 67 -6.93 6.23 -11.96
C PHE A 67 -6.50 7.09 -10.76
N PRO A 68 -6.69 8.41 -10.81
CA PRO A 68 -6.29 9.31 -9.74
C PRO A 68 -7.35 9.40 -8.65
N LEU A 69 -6.96 9.16 -7.41
CA LEU A 69 -7.79 9.32 -6.21
C LEU A 69 -7.04 10.11 -5.13
N PRO A 70 -7.74 10.84 -4.23
CA PRO A 70 -7.07 11.70 -3.25
C PRO A 70 -6.23 10.93 -2.23
N ASP A 71 -6.79 9.91 -1.59
CA ASP A 71 -6.19 9.29 -0.39
C ASP A 71 -5.92 7.79 -0.57
N VAL A 72 -5.68 7.36 -1.82
CA VAL A 72 -5.53 5.95 -2.14
C VAL A 72 -4.13 5.66 -2.66
N VAL A 73 -3.49 4.68 -2.04
CA VAL A 73 -2.21 4.11 -2.47
C VAL A 73 -2.40 2.61 -2.65
N LEU A 74 -1.82 2.02 -3.69
CA LEU A 74 -1.87 0.58 -3.95
C LEU A 74 -0.48 -0.03 -3.81
N PHE A 75 -0.32 -0.94 -2.85
CA PHE A 75 0.93 -1.67 -2.65
C PHE A 75 0.93 -3.02 -3.38
N PRO A 76 2.09 -3.51 -3.85
CA PRO A 76 2.20 -4.85 -4.43
C PRO A 76 1.70 -5.95 -3.49
N GLY A 77 1.09 -7.00 -4.06
CA GLY A 77 0.57 -8.13 -3.30
C GLY A 77 -0.73 -7.86 -2.53
N THR A 78 -1.27 -6.64 -2.59
CA THR A 78 -2.51 -6.25 -1.92
C THR A 78 -3.67 -6.15 -2.90
N VAL A 79 -4.90 -6.18 -2.41
CA VAL A 79 -6.10 -6.06 -3.24
C VAL A 79 -6.89 -4.82 -2.83
N LEU A 80 -7.23 -4.01 -3.81
CA LEU A 80 -7.99 -2.78 -3.64
C LEU A 80 -9.36 -2.93 -4.33
N PRO A 81 -10.49 -2.94 -3.59
CA PRO A 81 -11.81 -2.87 -4.17
C PRO A 81 -12.12 -1.42 -4.59
N LEU A 82 -12.65 -1.25 -5.80
CA LEU A 82 -12.97 0.05 -6.39
C LEU A 82 -14.37 0.05 -6.98
N HIS A 83 -15.04 1.18 -6.90
CA HIS A 83 -16.32 1.46 -7.54
C HIS A 83 -16.12 2.52 -8.61
N LEU A 84 -16.32 2.14 -9.86
CA LEU A 84 -16.22 3.02 -11.02
C LEU A 84 -17.62 3.47 -11.44
N PHE A 85 -17.85 4.78 -11.43
CA PHE A 85 -19.15 5.36 -11.79
C PHE A 85 -19.02 6.51 -12.80
N GLU A 86 -17.86 7.14 -12.92
CA GLU A 86 -17.64 8.16 -13.90
C GLU A 86 -17.45 7.54 -15.29
N PRO A 87 -18.11 8.05 -16.35
CA PRO A 87 -18.05 7.46 -17.71
C PRO A 87 -16.61 7.28 -18.22
N ARG A 88 -15.71 8.23 -17.92
CA ARG A 88 -14.31 8.14 -18.33
C ARG A 88 -13.58 6.95 -17.69
N TYR A 89 -13.90 6.59 -16.46
CA TYR A 89 -13.26 5.46 -15.78
C TYR A 89 -13.94 4.14 -16.12
N CYS A 90 -15.23 4.14 -16.47
CA CYS A 90 -15.88 2.98 -17.05
C CYS A 90 -15.27 2.64 -18.42
N GLN A 91 -14.97 3.66 -19.25
CA GLN A 91 -14.24 3.46 -20.52
C GLN A 91 -12.81 2.95 -20.29
N MET A 92 -12.09 3.54 -19.32
CA MET A 92 -10.76 3.07 -18.92
C MET A 92 -10.76 1.58 -18.56
N LEU A 93 -11.75 1.13 -17.78
CA LEU A 93 -11.90 -0.27 -17.44
C LEU A 93 -12.11 -1.15 -18.68
N GLN A 94 -13.03 -0.76 -19.57
CA GLN A 94 -13.32 -1.53 -20.77
C GLN A 94 -12.07 -1.68 -21.65
N ASP A 95 -11.34 -0.59 -21.86
CA ASP A 95 -10.10 -0.60 -22.64
C ASP A 95 -9.05 -1.49 -21.96
N SER A 96 -8.87 -1.36 -20.65
CA SER A 96 -7.93 -2.19 -19.88
C SER A 96 -8.27 -3.67 -19.93
N LEU A 97 -9.56 -4.04 -19.88
CA LEU A 97 -10.00 -5.44 -19.97
C LEU A 97 -9.73 -6.05 -21.36
N GLY A 98 -9.75 -5.23 -22.41
CA GLY A 98 -9.40 -5.64 -23.79
C GLY A 98 -7.90 -5.77 -24.03
N GLU A 99 -7.07 -5.23 -23.15
CA GLU A 99 -5.61 -5.25 -23.24
C GLU A 99 -4.99 -6.19 -22.16
N ASN A 100 -4.14 -5.63 -21.32
CA ASN A 100 -3.37 -6.35 -20.27
C ASN A 100 -4.01 -6.29 -18.89
N ARG A 101 -5.17 -5.64 -18.74
CA ARG A 101 -5.91 -5.42 -17.49
C ARG A 101 -5.17 -4.57 -16.45
N LEU A 102 -4.17 -3.79 -16.87
CA LEU A 102 -3.39 -2.96 -15.96
C LEU A 102 -3.99 -1.57 -15.78
N ILE A 103 -4.02 -1.11 -14.54
CA ILE A 103 -4.40 0.24 -14.13
C ILE A 103 -3.42 0.72 -13.07
N ALA A 104 -2.86 1.92 -13.25
CA ALA A 104 -2.06 2.57 -12.22
C ALA A 104 -2.97 3.35 -11.26
N MET A 105 -2.75 3.19 -9.94
CA MET A 105 -3.39 4.00 -8.92
C MET A 105 -2.55 5.24 -8.68
N GLY A 106 -3.04 6.40 -9.15
CA GLY A 106 -2.41 7.69 -8.91
C GLY A 106 -2.99 8.35 -7.66
N THR A 107 -2.13 8.86 -6.81
CA THR A 107 -2.55 9.64 -5.65
C THR A 107 -2.54 11.12 -6.00
N LEU A 108 -3.66 11.82 -5.81
CA LEU A 108 -3.73 13.27 -6.03
C LEU A 108 -2.87 14.00 -4.99
N GLN A 109 -2.17 15.05 -5.42
CA GLN A 109 -1.38 15.88 -4.52
C GLN A 109 -2.27 16.77 -3.65
N ALA A 110 -1.78 17.16 -2.48
CA ALA A 110 -2.49 18.06 -1.58
C ALA A 110 -2.92 19.35 -2.29
N GLY A 111 -4.12 19.85 -2.00
CA GLY A 111 -4.69 21.05 -2.64
C GLY A 111 -5.31 20.79 -4.01
N TRP A 112 -5.49 19.54 -4.39
CA TRP A 112 -6.12 19.17 -5.67
C TRP A 112 -7.56 19.71 -5.82
N GLU A 113 -8.29 19.92 -4.73
CA GLU A 113 -9.67 20.44 -4.72
C GLU A 113 -9.78 21.85 -5.31
N SER A 114 -8.72 22.65 -5.15
CA SER A 114 -8.65 24.03 -5.68
C SER A 114 -8.21 24.09 -7.14
N GLN A 115 -7.80 22.96 -7.73
CA GLN A 115 -7.26 22.90 -9.08
C GLN A 115 -8.31 22.43 -10.09
N HIS A 116 -8.62 23.30 -11.04
CA HIS A 116 -9.52 22.96 -12.14
C HIS A 116 -8.79 22.20 -13.24
N GLY A 117 -9.47 21.23 -13.86
CA GLY A 117 -8.94 20.47 -14.99
C GLY A 117 -8.22 19.19 -14.60
N LYS A 118 -6.90 19.16 -14.69
CA LYS A 118 -6.08 17.97 -14.39
C LYS A 118 -5.23 18.19 -13.15
N PRO A 119 -5.76 17.87 -11.95
CA PRO A 119 -4.97 18.00 -10.74
C PRO A 119 -3.73 17.11 -10.79
N PRO A 120 -2.58 17.58 -10.25
CA PRO A 120 -1.34 16.82 -10.25
C PRO A 120 -1.46 15.56 -9.40
N VAL A 121 -0.77 14.51 -9.80
CA VAL A 121 -0.62 13.27 -9.06
C VAL A 121 0.77 13.16 -8.47
N ALA A 122 0.92 12.35 -7.42
CA ALA A 122 2.22 12.02 -6.87
C ALA A 122 3.10 11.34 -7.94
N THR A 123 4.42 11.50 -7.81
CA THR A 123 5.39 10.96 -8.77
C THR A 123 5.57 9.45 -8.67
N VAL A 124 4.98 8.82 -7.64
CA VAL A 124 4.98 7.37 -7.44
C VAL A 124 3.56 6.83 -7.49
N ALA A 125 3.40 5.62 -8.02
CA ALA A 125 2.12 4.93 -8.13
C ALA A 125 2.28 3.42 -7.97
N GLY A 126 1.18 2.75 -7.60
CA GLY A 126 1.08 1.30 -7.68
C GLY A 126 0.37 0.89 -8.96
N ILE A 127 0.93 -0.05 -9.71
CA ILE A 127 0.24 -0.65 -10.86
C ILE A 127 -0.45 -1.91 -10.40
N GLY A 128 -1.74 -2.01 -10.66
CA GLY A 128 -2.54 -3.19 -10.35
C GLY A 128 -3.15 -3.82 -11.60
N GLN A 129 -3.48 -5.11 -11.47
CA GLN A 129 -4.22 -5.86 -12.47
C GLN A 129 -5.66 -6.05 -12.02
N VAL A 130 -6.62 -5.80 -12.91
CA VAL A 130 -8.03 -6.08 -12.67
C VAL A 130 -8.25 -7.59 -12.64
N ILE A 131 -8.53 -8.12 -11.46
CA ILE A 131 -8.67 -9.55 -11.20
C ILE A 131 -10.12 -10.02 -11.16
N ALA A 132 -11.03 -9.09 -10.86
CA ALA A 132 -12.46 -9.32 -10.93
C ALA A 132 -13.17 -8.01 -11.31
N HIS A 133 -14.26 -8.11 -12.05
CA HIS A 133 -15.15 -7.00 -12.28
C HIS A 133 -16.60 -7.49 -12.28
N ASP A 134 -17.50 -6.63 -11.79
CA ASP A 134 -18.93 -6.87 -11.72
C ASP A 134 -19.65 -5.65 -12.32
N PRO A 135 -20.25 -5.77 -13.53
CA PRO A 135 -21.00 -4.69 -14.13
C PRO A 135 -22.36 -4.53 -13.42
N LEU A 136 -22.69 -3.30 -13.06
CA LEU A 136 -23.98 -2.97 -12.48
C LEU A 136 -25.00 -2.58 -13.55
N PRO A 137 -26.32 -2.77 -13.29
CA PRO A 137 -27.37 -2.46 -14.27
C PRO A 137 -27.40 -1.01 -14.75
N ASP A 138 -26.85 -0.07 -13.97
CA ASP A 138 -26.79 1.36 -14.28
C ASP A 138 -25.51 1.79 -15.00
N GLY A 139 -24.70 0.84 -15.48
CA GLY A 139 -23.47 1.09 -16.20
C GLY A 139 -22.24 1.38 -15.33
N ARG A 140 -22.39 1.34 -14.00
CA ARG A 140 -21.28 1.38 -13.04
C ARG A 140 -20.61 0.02 -12.95
N HIS A 141 -19.42 -0.01 -12.36
CA HIS A 141 -18.67 -1.25 -12.20
C HIS A 141 -18.07 -1.35 -10.80
N HIS A 142 -18.10 -2.53 -10.21
CA HIS A 142 -17.23 -2.90 -9.11
C HIS A 142 -16.03 -3.66 -9.66
N ILE A 143 -14.83 -3.35 -9.19
CA ILE A 143 -13.62 -4.07 -9.57
C ILE A 143 -12.77 -4.42 -8.35
N LEU A 144 -11.99 -5.50 -8.49
CA LEU A 144 -10.88 -5.80 -7.60
C LEU A 144 -9.58 -5.58 -8.37
N LEU A 145 -8.75 -4.69 -7.86
CA LEU A 145 -7.45 -4.36 -8.42
C LEU A 145 -6.36 -4.98 -7.52
N HIS A 146 -5.60 -5.94 -8.06
CA HIS A 146 -4.48 -6.57 -7.36
C HIS A 146 -3.19 -5.83 -7.67
N GLY A 147 -2.51 -5.30 -6.66
CA GLY A 147 -1.24 -4.60 -6.81
C GLY A 147 -0.14 -5.53 -7.29
N MET A 148 0.49 -5.15 -8.41
CA MET A 148 1.54 -5.92 -9.06
C MET A 148 2.91 -5.31 -8.83
N HIS A 149 3.07 -4.06 -9.17
CA HIS A 149 4.33 -3.35 -9.12
C HIS A 149 4.15 -1.92 -8.62
N ARG A 150 5.23 -1.36 -8.11
CA ARG A 150 5.38 0.07 -7.87
C ARG A 150 6.12 0.70 -9.04
N CYS A 151 5.84 1.98 -9.32
CA CYS A 151 6.49 2.69 -10.40
C CYS A 151 6.69 4.18 -10.09
N HIS A 152 7.64 4.79 -10.81
CA HIS A 152 7.70 6.23 -10.98
C HIS A 152 6.89 6.63 -12.19
N ILE A 153 6.08 7.67 -12.07
CA ILE A 153 5.43 8.34 -13.21
C ILE A 153 6.48 9.25 -13.83
N VAL A 154 6.86 8.96 -15.07
CA VAL A 154 7.86 9.73 -15.83
C VAL A 154 7.22 10.96 -16.46
N GLU A 155 6.08 10.75 -17.13
CA GLU A 155 5.32 11.81 -17.79
C GLU A 155 3.85 11.41 -17.95
N GLU A 156 2.99 12.40 -18.06
CA GLU A 156 1.62 12.20 -18.50
C GLU A 156 1.54 12.40 -20.03
N LEU A 157 0.96 11.42 -20.72
CA LEU A 157 0.87 11.44 -22.18
C LEU A 157 -0.23 12.40 -22.66
N PRO A 158 -0.14 12.91 -23.89
CA PRO A 158 -1.20 13.72 -24.52
C PRO A 158 -2.55 13.00 -24.44
N GLN A 159 -3.59 13.74 -24.07
CA GLN A 159 -4.91 13.16 -23.84
C GLN A 159 -5.60 12.85 -25.18
N THR A 160 -5.57 11.60 -25.59
CA THR A 160 -6.29 11.06 -26.75
C THR A 160 -7.52 10.24 -26.35
N ARG A 161 -7.63 9.91 -25.05
CA ARG A 161 -8.72 9.12 -24.44
C ARG A 161 -9.44 9.97 -23.37
N PRO A 162 -10.68 9.63 -22.97
CA PRO A 162 -11.40 10.39 -21.93
C PRO A 162 -10.77 10.32 -20.54
N TYR A 163 -9.81 9.42 -20.33
CA TYR A 163 -9.03 9.24 -19.10
C TYR A 163 -7.54 9.53 -19.34
N ARG A 164 -6.79 9.62 -18.27
CA ARG A 164 -5.35 9.93 -18.29
C ARG A 164 -4.53 8.66 -18.54
N VAL A 165 -3.45 8.80 -19.30
CA VAL A 165 -2.44 7.75 -19.54
C VAL A 165 -1.09 8.32 -19.17
N VAL A 166 -0.27 7.52 -18.50
CA VAL A 166 1.07 7.90 -18.06
C VAL A 166 2.12 6.93 -18.60
N ARG A 167 3.32 7.44 -18.82
CA ARG A 167 4.52 6.64 -19.00
C ARG A 167 5.19 6.43 -17.67
N VAL A 168 5.54 5.20 -17.37
CA VAL A 168 6.07 4.81 -16.07
C VAL A 168 7.39 4.05 -16.18
N GLN A 169 8.17 4.15 -15.12
CA GLN A 169 9.35 3.33 -14.88
C GLN A 169 9.10 2.46 -13.64
N LEU A 170 9.21 1.14 -13.79
CA LEU A 170 9.02 0.23 -12.67
C LEU A 170 10.10 0.42 -11.60
N ILE A 171 9.70 0.33 -10.35
CA ILE A 171 10.59 0.30 -9.19
C ILE A 171 10.73 -1.15 -8.74
N PRO A 172 11.83 -1.84 -9.06
CA PRO A 172 12.01 -3.23 -8.68
C PRO A 172 12.21 -3.37 -7.17
N SER A 173 11.70 -4.47 -6.59
CA SER A 173 12.04 -4.85 -5.23
C SER A 173 13.49 -5.33 -5.17
N LYS A 174 14.33 -4.61 -4.42
CA LYS A 174 15.75 -4.92 -4.22
C LYS A 174 15.94 -5.49 -2.83
N HIS A 175 16.37 -6.74 -2.75
CA HIS A 175 16.75 -7.38 -1.50
C HIS A 175 18.21 -7.09 -1.15
N PRO A 176 18.59 -7.05 0.13
CA PRO A 176 19.99 -6.96 0.52
C PRO A 176 20.75 -8.19 0.04
N THR A 177 22.05 -8.03 -0.22
CA THR A 177 22.94 -9.15 -0.61
C THR A 177 22.97 -10.21 0.49
N ASP A 178 22.92 -9.79 1.74
CA ASP A 178 22.84 -10.66 2.91
C ASP A 178 21.40 -10.75 3.42
N ARG A 179 20.71 -11.81 3.02
CA ARG A 179 19.32 -12.06 3.44
C ARG A 179 19.17 -12.40 4.93
N TYR A 180 20.25 -12.73 5.64
CA TYR A 180 20.20 -12.94 7.09
C TYR A 180 19.76 -11.69 7.85
N LEU A 181 19.89 -10.49 7.25
CA LEU A 181 19.41 -9.25 7.83
C LEU A 181 17.89 -9.10 7.77
N GLU A 182 17.22 -9.80 6.86
CA GLU A 182 15.78 -9.67 6.68
C GLU A 182 14.98 -10.29 7.83
N GLU A 183 15.41 -11.45 8.34
CA GLU A 183 14.65 -12.18 9.36
C GLU A 183 14.56 -11.45 10.71
N PRO A 184 15.61 -10.83 11.26
CA PRO A 184 15.49 -10.03 12.47
C PRO A 184 14.54 -8.85 12.30
N LEU A 185 14.56 -8.16 11.16
CA LEU A 185 13.66 -7.04 10.90
C LEU A 185 12.21 -7.51 10.69
N ARG A 186 12.02 -8.65 10.02
CA ARG A 186 10.71 -9.28 9.88
C ARG A 186 10.11 -9.66 11.24
N ALA A 187 10.91 -10.30 12.09
CA ALA A 187 10.50 -10.66 13.44
C ALA A 187 10.14 -9.42 14.29
N LYS A 188 10.92 -8.33 14.14
CA LYS A 188 10.62 -7.06 14.80
C LYS A 188 9.30 -6.48 14.32
N LEU A 189 9.05 -6.41 13.00
CA LEU A 189 7.78 -5.93 12.45
C LEU A 189 6.59 -6.76 12.92
N LEU A 190 6.72 -8.08 12.98
CA LEU A 190 5.66 -8.96 13.50
C LEU A 190 5.37 -8.66 14.98
N LYS A 191 6.40 -8.49 15.84
CA LYS A 191 6.20 -8.10 17.24
C LYS A 191 5.49 -6.75 17.37
N GLN A 192 5.90 -5.75 16.59
CA GLN A 192 5.27 -4.43 16.55
C GLN A 192 3.81 -4.52 16.12
N LEU A 193 3.55 -5.33 15.10
CA LEU A 193 2.19 -5.55 14.59
C LEU A 193 1.30 -6.27 15.63
N HIS A 194 1.83 -7.27 16.35
CA HIS A 194 1.12 -7.92 17.45
C HIS A 194 0.79 -6.90 18.55
N ALA A 195 1.77 -6.10 19.00
CA ALA A 195 1.55 -5.06 20.01
C ALA A 195 0.48 -4.04 19.59
N MET A 196 0.46 -3.69 18.32
CA MET A 196 -0.55 -2.82 17.71
C MET A 196 -1.95 -3.42 17.78
N LEU A 197 -2.10 -4.69 17.43
CA LEU A 197 -3.38 -5.40 17.42
C LEU A 197 -3.88 -5.74 18.83
N ASP A 198 -2.98 -6.11 19.75
CA ASP A 198 -3.32 -6.39 21.17
C ASP A 198 -3.85 -5.14 21.86
N SER A 199 -3.36 -3.94 21.51
CA SER A 199 -3.90 -2.67 22.01
C SER A 199 -5.36 -2.43 21.59
N GLN A 200 -5.88 -3.20 20.63
CA GLN A 200 -7.23 -3.14 20.10
C GLN A 200 -8.09 -4.35 20.49
N ALA A 201 -8.27 -4.60 21.77
CA ALA A 201 -9.18 -5.63 22.28
C ALA A 201 -8.89 -7.07 21.79
N GLY A 202 -7.63 -7.48 21.72
CA GLY A 202 -7.26 -8.90 21.50
C GLY A 202 -7.42 -9.39 20.06
N ARG A 203 -7.31 -8.51 19.06
CA ARG A 203 -7.28 -8.93 17.67
C ARG A 203 -6.00 -9.71 17.38
N ARG A 204 -6.16 -10.89 16.77
CA ARG A 204 -5.03 -11.72 16.34
C ARG A 204 -4.74 -11.53 14.87
N LEU A 205 -3.45 -11.55 14.53
CA LEU A 205 -3.01 -11.63 13.13
C LEU A 205 -3.58 -12.89 12.48
N PRO A 206 -4.11 -12.80 11.25
CA PRO A 206 -4.37 -13.99 10.46
C PRO A 206 -3.09 -14.81 10.28
N ALA A 207 -3.13 -16.13 10.57
CA ALA A 207 -1.98 -17.01 10.48
C ALA A 207 -1.19 -16.96 9.15
N PRO A 208 -1.78 -16.68 7.96
CA PRO A 208 -1.01 -16.51 6.73
C PRO A 208 -0.03 -15.34 6.76
N LEU A 209 -0.32 -14.27 7.52
CA LEU A 209 0.52 -13.06 7.57
C LEU A 209 1.85 -13.30 8.29
N GLU A 210 1.86 -14.19 9.29
CA GLU A 210 3.08 -14.55 10.00
C GLU A 210 4.12 -15.24 9.10
N LYS A 211 3.68 -15.79 7.97
CA LYS A 211 4.53 -16.49 6.99
C LYS A 211 4.95 -15.62 5.81
N LEU A 212 4.47 -14.37 5.73
CA LEU A 212 4.84 -13.48 4.64
C LEU A 212 6.34 -13.16 4.69
N PRO A 213 7.04 -13.12 3.55
CA PRO A 213 8.38 -12.58 3.47
C PRO A 213 8.38 -11.08 3.78
N LEU A 214 9.55 -10.51 4.07
CA LEU A 214 9.69 -9.14 4.56
C LEU A 214 9.08 -8.09 3.62
N ASP A 215 9.23 -8.26 2.31
CA ASP A 215 8.67 -7.36 1.30
C ASP A 215 7.13 -7.36 1.33
N ALA A 216 6.52 -8.54 1.28
CA ALA A 216 5.07 -8.69 1.32
C ALA A 216 4.47 -8.27 2.68
N LEU A 217 5.17 -8.55 3.80
CA LEU A 217 4.73 -8.11 5.13
C LEU A 217 4.74 -6.58 5.24
N SER A 218 5.82 -5.93 4.79
CA SER A 218 5.93 -4.47 4.81
C SER A 218 4.88 -3.80 3.93
N ASP A 219 4.63 -4.32 2.73
CA ASP A 219 3.61 -3.81 1.82
C ASP A 219 2.20 -4.03 2.36
N TRP A 220 1.94 -5.18 2.99
CA TRP A 220 0.67 -5.45 3.64
C TRP A 220 0.40 -4.50 4.83
N ILE A 221 1.41 -4.24 5.67
CA ILE A 221 1.29 -3.27 6.78
C ILE A 221 0.97 -1.88 6.22
N ALA A 222 1.72 -1.41 5.24
CA ALA A 222 1.51 -0.10 4.63
C ALA A 222 0.12 0.07 4.00
N GLN A 223 -0.46 -1.00 3.44
CA GLN A 223 -1.80 -0.99 2.85
C GLN A 223 -2.91 -1.03 3.90
N SER A 224 -2.73 -1.83 4.96
CA SER A 224 -3.83 -2.24 5.85
C SER A 224 -4.17 -1.21 6.93
N PHE A 225 -3.27 -0.28 7.21
CA PHE A 225 -3.45 0.72 8.27
C PHE A 225 -3.58 2.12 7.70
N ASP A 226 -4.26 2.99 8.46
CA ASP A 226 -4.50 4.38 8.10
C ASP A 226 -3.29 5.25 8.50
N PHE A 227 -2.19 5.05 7.79
CA PHE A 227 -1.00 5.88 7.91
C PHE A 227 -1.13 7.16 7.09
N PRO A 228 -0.40 8.24 7.45
CA PRO A 228 -0.35 9.45 6.65
C PRO A 228 0.05 9.16 5.20
N LEU A 229 -0.58 9.89 4.29
CA LEU A 229 -0.40 9.67 2.86
C LEU A 229 1.06 9.84 2.41
N GLU A 230 1.76 10.81 2.98
CA GLU A 230 3.18 11.06 2.69
C GLU A 230 4.05 9.86 3.03
N GLU A 231 3.82 9.23 4.18
CA GLU A 231 4.52 8.03 4.61
C GLU A 231 4.25 6.87 3.66
N LYS A 232 2.97 6.64 3.31
CA LYS A 232 2.60 5.61 2.34
C LYS A 232 3.28 5.83 0.98
N LEU A 233 3.33 7.06 0.49
CA LEU A 233 3.98 7.40 -0.78
C LEU A 233 5.50 7.21 -0.70
N GLN A 234 6.14 7.59 0.41
CA GLN A 234 7.54 7.35 0.65
C GLN A 234 7.86 5.84 0.62
N TRP A 235 7.08 5.04 1.35
CA TRP A 235 7.27 3.58 1.38
C TRP A 235 7.00 2.94 0.02
N LEU A 236 5.98 3.40 -0.72
CA LEU A 236 5.72 2.94 -2.07
C LEU A 236 6.89 3.24 -3.01
N GLY A 237 7.50 4.43 -2.92
CA GLY A 237 8.66 4.83 -3.71
C GLY A 237 9.96 4.11 -3.34
N THR A 238 9.99 3.43 -2.18
CA THR A 238 11.20 2.77 -1.68
C THR A 238 11.30 1.33 -2.20
N GLY A 239 12.07 1.11 -3.28
CA GLY A 239 12.29 -0.22 -3.88
C GLY A 239 13.15 -1.16 -3.04
N HIS A 240 14.04 -0.64 -2.17
CA HIS A 240 14.90 -1.46 -1.33
C HIS A 240 14.11 -2.03 -0.15
N VAL A 241 13.88 -3.36 -0.14
CA VAL A 241 13.01 -4.07 0.79
C VAL A 241 13.37 -3.80 2.25
N PHE A 242 14.64 -3.99 2.60
CA PHE A 242 15.12 -3.76 3.96
C PHE A 242 14.92 -2.31 4.41
N HIS A 243 15.24 -1.35 3.55
CA HIS A 243 15.09 0.06 3.88
C HIS A 243 13.62 0.44 4.08
N ARG A 244 12.72 -0.01 3.20
CA ARG A 244 11.27 0.21 3.35
C ARG A 244 10.74 -0.38 4.67
N ALA A 245 11.11 -1.62 4.97
CA ALA A 245 10.70 -2.27 6.21
C ALA A 245 11.24 -1.57 7.46
N ASP A 246 12.47 -1.05 7.41
CA ASP A 246 13.07 -0.27 8.50
C ASP A 246 12.37 1.08 8.69
N LEU A 247 12.01 1.78 7.61
CA LEU A 247 11.20 3.01 7.69
C LEU A 247 9.87 2.75 8.39
N ILE A 248 9.13 1.71 7.97
CA ILE A 248 7.86 1.33 8.61
C ILE A 248 8.08 0.98 10.09
N SER A 249 9.12 0.18 10.40
CA SER A 249 9.43 -0.20 11.78
C SER A 249 9.74 1.00 12.67
N ARG A 250 10.48 1.99 12.16
CA ARG A 250 10.76 3.24 12.90
C ARG A 250 9.50 4.04 13.13
N TYR A 251 8.67 4.18 12.12
CA TYR A 251 7.39 4.87 12.26
C TYR A 251 6.50 4.21 13.33
N LEU A 252 6.44 2.87 13.36
CA LEU A 252 5.72 2.14 14.41
C LEU A 252 6.30 2.37 15.81
N VAL A 253 7.62 2.55 15.94
CA VAL A 253 8.26 2.92 17.23
C VAL A 253 7.84 4.34 17.65
N GLU A 254 7.79 5.29 16.74
CA GLU A 254 7.34 6.66 17.01
C GLU A 254 5.88 6.70 17.48
N LEU A 255 5.06 5.78 16.98
CA LEU A 255 3.68 5.57 17.46
C LEU A 255 3.59 4.83 18.80
N GLY A 256 4.72 4.44 19.40
CA GLY A 256 4.79 3.77 20.70
C GLY A 256 4.78 2.23 20.64
N PHE A 257 4.85 1.62 19.46
CA PHE A 257 4.93 0.17 19.29
C PHE A 257 6.38 -0.30 19.23
N GLN A 258 6.97 -0.57 20.39
CA GLN A 258 8.36 -1.04 20.51
C GLN A 258 8.39 -2.56 20.34
N GLY A 259 9.11 -3.03 19.31
CA GLY A 259 9.49 -4.43 19.23
C GLY A 259 10.88 -4.57 19.85
N ASP A 260 10.98 -5.04 21.09
CA ASP A 260 12.28 -5.36 21.70
C ASP A 260 12.97 -6.45 20.87
N LEU A 261 13.97 -6.06 20.11
CA LEU A 261 14.96 -7.00 19.64
C LEU A 261 15.89 -7.29 20.83
N ASP A 262 15.97 -8.55 21.20
CA ASP A 262 17.05 -9.04 22.05
C ASP A 262 18.38 -8.73 21.36
N THR A 263 18.98 -7.58 21.70
CA THR A 263 20.16 -7.01 21.04
C THR A 263 21.45 -7.76 21.35
N GLN A 264 21.38 -8.91 22.03
CA GLN A 264 22.58 -9.66 22.41
C GLN A 264 23.33 -10.29 21.23
N HIS A 265 22.73 -10.46 20.05
CA HIS A 265 23.41 -11.05 18.89
C HIS A 265 23.94 -10.05 17.85
N LEU A 266 23.67 -8.74 17.98
CA LEU A 266 24.13 -7.72 17.02
C LEU A 266 25.41 -6.96 17.47
N ALA A 267 25.97 -7.28 18.63
CA ALA A 267 27.11 -6.55 19.20
C ALA A 267 28.49 -6.88 18.57
N THR A 268 28.58 -7.82 17.61
CA THR A 268 29.86 -8.21 16.99
C THR A 268 30.07 -7.71 15.55
N GLY A 269 29.11 -7.01 14.97
CA GLY A 269 29.22 -6.40 13.65
C GLY A 269 29.69 -4.95 13.73
N ARG A 270 30.90 -4.66 13.27
CA ARG A 270 31.52 -3.32 13.19
C ARG A 270 30.52 -2.27 12.69
N ARG A 271 30.31 -1.22 13.50
CA ARG A 271 29.65 0.02 13.09
C ARG A 271 30.35 0.59 11.84
N ARG A 272 29.81 0.39 10.67
CA ARG A 272 30.09 1.27 9.53
C ARG A 272 29.10 2.42 9.59
N ARG A 273 29.61 3.64 9.77
CA ARG A 273 28.87 4.88 9.56
C ARG A 273 28.29 4.83 8.14
N PHE A 274 26.99 4.95 8.03
CA PHE A 274 26.37 5.25 6.75
C PHE A 274 26.48 6.76 6.55
N ASP A 275 27.41 7.15 5.69
CA ASP A 275 27.48 8.52 5.20
C ASP A 275 26.25 8.78 4.32
N THR A 276 25.62 9.92 4.56
CA THR A 276 24.54 10.48 3.79
C THR A 276 24.93 10.53 2.31
N PHE A 277 24.30 9.70 1.48
CA PHE A 277 24.40 9.85 0.04
C PHE A 277 23.61 11.09 -0.39
N SER A 278 24.33 12.15 -0.69
CA SER A 278 23.82 13.30 -1.43
C SER A 278 23.58 12.87 -2.88
N ILE A 279 22.35 13.02 -3.35
CA ILE A 279 22.00 12.83 -4.75
C ILE A 279 22.31 14.16 -5.45
N ASN A 280 23.33 14.18 -6.31
CA ASN A 280 23.45 15.14 -7.40
C ASN A 280 22.78 14.56 -8.64
#